data_b55dd9e0123aae96fb9272a7a5e018be
#
_entry.id   b55dd9e0123aae96fb9272a7a5e018be
#
_cell.length_a   1.000
_cell.length_b   1.000
_cell.length_c   1.000
_cell.angle_alpha   90.00
_cell.angle_beta   90.00
_cell.angle_gamma   90.00
#
_symmetry.space_group_name_H-M   'P 1'
#
loop_
_entity.id
_entity.type
_entity.pdbx_description
1 polymer ?
#
loop_
_entity_poly.entity_id
_entity_poly.type
_entity_poly.pdbx_seq_one_letter_code
_entity_poly.pdbx_strand_id
1 'polypeptide(L)' 'MKVRYDPDADILYLGFKDAEVENVVDVDDDAYLEYDKNGEVVGIEIHRVRDLIFPE' A
#
# COMPACT_ATOMS: atom_id res chain seq x y z
N MET A 1 -12.11 -6.59 0.03
CA MET A 1 -10.90 -5.83 -0.30
C MET A 1 -11.27 -4.40 -0.66
N LYS A 2 -10.48 -3.45 -0.22
CA LYS A 2 -10.70 -2.03 -0.49
C LYS A 2 -9.60 -1.53 -1.42
N VAL A 3 -9.99 -0.78 -2.47
CA VAL A 3 -9.03 -0.21 -3.40
C VAL A 3 -9.23 1.30 -3.43
N ARG A 4 -8.17 2.06 -3.19
CA ARG A 4 -8.21 3.51 -3.27
C ARG A 4 -7.01 4.03 -4.04
N TYR A 5 -7.24 5.03 -4.87
CA TYR A 5 -6.18 5.69 -5.60
C TYR A 5 -6.27 7.19 -5.40
N ASP A 6 -5.14 7.81 -5.03
CA ASP A 6 -5.01 9.25 -4.90
C ASP A 6 -4.24 9.76 -6.11
N PRO A 7 -4.92 10.41 -7.07
CA PRO A 7 -4.25 10.87 -8.30
C PRO A 7 -3.30 12.04 -8.06
N ASP A 8 -3.51 12.82 -7.00
CA ASP A 8 -2.63 13.96 -6.72
C ASP A 8 -1.30 13.49 -6.16
N ALA A 9 -1.33 12.50 -5.29
CA ALA A 9 -0.13 11.93 -4.71
C ALA A 9 0.43 10.75 -5.52
N ASP A 10 -0.36 10.23 -6.45
CA ASP A 10 -0.03 9.04 -7.24
C ASP A 10 0.24 7.83 -6.35
N ILE A 11 -0.67 7.59 -5.41
CA ILE A 11 -0.58 6.50 -4.44
C ILE A 11 -1.78 5.58 -4.59
N LEU A 12 -1.49 4.29 -4.76
CA LEU A 12 -2.50 3.24 -4.78
C LEU A 12 -2.48 2.50 -3.45
N TYR A 13 -3.64 2.33 -2.85
CA TYR A 13 -3.80 1.57 -1.61
C TYR A 13 -4.70 0.36 -1.84
N LEU A 14 -4.24 -0.81 -1.43
CA LEU A 14 -5.03 -2.05 -1.45
C LEU A 14 -5.19 -2.52 -0.01
N GLY A 15 -6.42 -2.47 0.51
CA GLY A 15 -6.72 -2.92 1.86
C GLY A 15 -7.34 -4.31 1.83
N PHE A 16 -6.76 -5.24 2.59
CA PHE A 16 -7.19 -6.64 2.61
C PHE A 16 -8.14 -6.96 3.74
N LYS A 17 -8.06 -6.20 4.84
CA LYS A 17 -8.97 -6.38 5.96
C LYS A 17 -9.07 -5.09 6.77
N ASP A 18 -10.18 -4.98 7.52
CA ASP A 18 -10.37 -3.87 8.45
C ASP A 18 -9.68 -4.22 9.76
N ALA A 19 -8.52 -3.63 9.97
CA ALA A 19 -7.76 -3.82 11.20
C ALA A 19 -6.88 -2.59 11.42
N GLU A 20 -6.54 -2.36 12.67
CA GLU A 20 -5.63 -1.28 13.02
C GLU A 20 -4.21 -1.65 12.58
N VAL A 21 -3.53 -0.70 11.93
CA VAL A 21 -2.15 -0.91 11.49
C VAL A 21 -1.22 -0.75 12.66
N GLU A 22 -0.42 -1.76 12.93
CA GLU A 22 0.56 -1.77 14.03
C GLU A 22 1.96 -1.49 13.52
N ASN A 23 2.32 -2.07 12.37
CA ASN A 23 3.64 -1.92 11.77
C ASN A 23 3.53 -1.67 10.28
N VAL A 24 4.46 -0.86 9.76
CA VAL A 24 4.62 -0.62 8.32
C VAL A 24 6.03 -1.01 7.95
N VAL A 25 6.17 -1.81 6.90
CA VAL A 25 7.46 -2.31 6.44
C VAL A 25 7.69 -1.88 5.00
N ASP A 26 8.84 -1.27 4.73
CA ASP A 26 9.27 -0.92 3.39
C ASP A 26 9.69 -2.21 2.68
N VAL A 27 8.98 -2.57 1.61
CA VAL A 27 9.35 -3.77 0.83
C VAL A 27 10.08 -3.39 -0.45
N ASP A 28 9.95 -2.15 -0.86
CA ASP A 28 10.65 -1.57 -2.00
C ASP A 28 10.66 -0.05 -1.78
N ASP A 29 11.38 0.69 -2.63
CA ASP A 29 11.44 2.15 -2.53
C ASP A 29 10.06 2.79 -2.57
N ASP A 30 9.14 2.22 -3.32
CA ASP A 30 7.80 2.76 -3.52
C ASP A 30 6.68 1.87 -3.00
N ALA A 31 7.00 0.83 -2.21
CA ALA A 31 5.99 -0.11 -1.74
C ALA A 31 6.13 -0.36 -0.25
N TYR A 32 5.00 -0.30 0.45
CA TYR A 32 4.93 -0.46 1.90
C TYR A 32 3.86 -1.47 2.26
N LEU A 33 4.20 -2.45 3.11
CA LEU A 33 3.23 -3.39 3.66
C LEU A 33 2.83 -2.97 5.06
N GLU A 34 1.53 -3.03 5.32
CA GLU A 34 0.97 -2.72 6.62
C GLU A 34 0.56 -4.01 7.31
N TYR A 35 0.93 -4.15 8.58
CA TYR A 35 0.64 -5.34 9.39
C TYR A 35 -0.13 -4.97 10.65
N ASP A 36 -1.00 -5.87 11.08
CA ASP A 36 -1.70 -5.72 12.35
C ASP A 36 -0.85 -6.28 13.51
N LYS A 37 -1.41 -6.23 14.72
CA LYS A 37 -0.73 -6.70 15.92
C LYS A 37 -0.41 -8.19 15.90
N ASN A 38 -1.11 -8.96 15.07
CA ASN A 38 -0.90 -10.39 14.91
C ASN A 38 0.09 -10.75 13.83
N GLY A 39 0.67 -9.74 13.15
CA GLY A 39 1.61 -9.95 12.06
C GLY A 39 0.94 -10.30 10.75
N GLU A 40 -0.37 -10.09 10.63
CA GLU A 40 -1.10 -10.34 9.39
C GLU A 40 -1.14 -9.07 8.54
N VAL A 41 -1.14 -9.24 7.21
CA VAL A 41 -1.17 -8.10 6.29
C VAL A 41 -2.53 -7.43 6.31
N VAL A 42 -2.53 -6.13 6.60
CA VAL A 42 -3.74 -5.29 6.54
C VAL A 42 -3.90 -4.69 5.16
N GLY A 43 -2.82 -4.23 4.57
CA GLY A 43 -2.87 -3.60 3.26
C GLY A 43 -1.51 -3.34 2.68
N ILE A 44 -1.51 -2.85 1.45
CA ILE A 44 -0.29 -2.44 0.75
C ILE A 44 -0.50 -1.05 0.16
N GLU A 45 0.53 -0.20 0.26
CA GLU A 45 0.54 1.14 -0.30
C GLU A 45 1.65 1.22 -1.34
N ILE A 46 1.30 1.65 -2.55
CA ILE A 46 2.24 1.73 -3.66
C ILE A 46 2.31 3.18 -4.14
N HIS A 47 3.50 3.76 -4.07
CA HIS A 47 3.76 5.13 -4.53
C HIS A 47 4.25 5.12 -5.98
N ARG A 48 4.08 6.25 -6.65
CA ARG A 48 4.49 6.42 -8.04
C ARG A 48 3.98 5.32 -8.95
N VAL A 49 2.71 5.00 -8.75
CA VAL A 49 2.04 3.91 -9.48
C VAL A 49 2.07 4.13 -10.99
N ARG A 50 1.97 5.38 -11.44
CA ARG A 50 1.99 5.67 -12.88
C ARG A 50 3.31 5.24 -13.52
N ASP A 51 4.41 5.35 -12.80
CA ASP A 51 5.72 4.94 -13.31
C ASP A 51 5.80 3.42 -13.46
N LEU A 52 5.05 2.68 -12.65
CA LEU A 52 4.99 1.21 -12.76
C LEU A 52 4.12 0.76 -13.93
N ILE A 53 3.00 1.45 -14.15
CA ILE A 53 2.03 1.09 -15.19
C ILE A 53 2.47 1.61 -16.56
N PHE A 54 3.05 2.81 -16.59
CA PHE A 54 3.50 3.46 -17.81
C PHE A 54 4.99 3.81 -17.71
N PRO A 55 5.87 2.80 -17.65
CA PRO A 55 7.31 3.05 -17.56
C PRO A 55 7.84 3.66 -18.86
N GLU A 56 8.83 4.52 -18.72
CA GLU A 56 9.50 5.12 -19.88
C GLU A 56 10.56 4.23 -20.47
#